data_7f097f4d5356f520d45eea4ecb0157e1
#
_entry.id   7f097f4d5356f520d45eea4ecb0157e1
#
_cell.length_a   1.000
_cell.length_b   1.000
_cell.length_c   1.000
_cell.angle_alpha   90.00
_cell.angle_beta   90.00
_cell.angle_gamma   90.00
#
_symmetry.space_group_name_H-M   'P 1'
#
loop_
_entity.id
_entity.type
_entity.pdbx_description
1 polymer ?
#
loop_
_entity_poly.entity_id
_entity_poly.type
_entity_poly.pdbx_seq_one_letter_code
_entity_poly.pdbx_strand_id
1 'polypeptide(L)'
;GSQQVLTMMGACMLDPGDKVIVEDPTYLVALQSFHFFDPEILPVTINPDGIDCDALAAAVAANPDVKFAYVIPNFQNPTGLSYSQQVHDRVVEIFRGTDIVVLEDNPDRELRFSGTATDSFGKELGEQCCMLGTFSKIVAPGMRIGWVCVRNKELGEKLLSYEATADLHTNIFSQLVLAQYLADNDIDAHIEKT
;
A
#
# COMPACT_ATOMS: atom_id res chain seq x y z
N GLY A 1 4.38 -9.99 -7.28
CA GLY A 1 3.21 -9.11 -7.24
C GLY A 1 3.14 -8.32 -5.94
N SER A 2 2.13 -7.44 -5.76
CA SER A 2 1.99 -6.57 -4.57
C SER A 2 1.97 -7.33 -3.25
N GLN A 3 1.43 -8.55 -3.23
CA GLN A 3 1.46 -9.41 -2.04
C GLN A 3 2.88 -9.67 -1.51
N GLN A 4 3.86 -9.79 -2.40
CA GLN A 4 5.27 -9.95 -2.00
C GLN A 4 5.76 -8.69 -1.27
N VAL A 5 5.35 -7.50 -1.72
CA VAL A 5 5.71 -6.24 -1.06
C VAL A 5 5.21 -6.20 0.39
N LEU A 6 3.99 -6.68 0.67
CA LEU A 6 3.48 -6.76 2.04
C LEU A 6 4.38 -7.62 2.94
N THR A 7 4.79 -8.78 2.45
CA THR A 7 5.74 -9.65 3.19
C THR A 7 7.10 -8.98 3.36
N MET A 8 7.61 -8.31 2.32
CA MET A 8 8.87 -7.57 2.36
C MET A 8 8.83 -6.44 3.38
N MET A 9 7.73 -5.68 3.43
CA MET A 9 7.54 -4.60 4.41
C MET A 9 7.58 -5.15 5.84
N GLY A 10 6.87 -6.26 6.11
CA GLY A 10 6.96 -6.93 7.41
C GLY A 10 8.39 -7.33 7.76
N ALA A 11 9.08 -8.01 6.84
CA ALA A 11 10.44 -8.48 7.06
C ALA A 11 11.50 -7.38 7.22
N CYS A 12 11.29 -6.23 6.56
CA CYS A 12 12.26 -5.13 6.61
C CYS A 12 12.02 -4.14 7.76
N MET A 13 10.81 -4.13 8.33
CA MET A 13 10.41 -3.09 9.27
C MET A 13 9.95 -3.59 10.64
N LEU A 14 9.63 -4.89 10.78
CA LEU A 14 9.03 -5.42 12.00
C LEU A 14 9.94 -6.39 12.72
N ASP A 15 10.08 -6.16 14.01
CA ASP A 15 10.51 -7.11 15.02
C ASP A 15 9.31 -7.51 15.90
N PRO A 16 9.35 -8.68 16.60
CA PRO A 16 8.26 -9.08 17.50
C PRO A 16 7.91 -8.01 18.52
N GLY A 17 6.63 -7.66 18.60
CA GLY A 17 6.10 -6.62 19.48
C GLY A 17 6.14 -5.19 18.90
N ASP A 18 6.70 -4.98 17.71
CA ASP A 18 6.57 -3.71 17.00
C ASP A 18 5.11 -3.44 16.61
N LYS A 19 4.74 -2.17 16.50
CA LYS A 19 3.34 -1.77 16.27
C LYS A 19 3.06 -1.41 14.84
N VAL A 20 1.88 -1.84 14.36
CA VAL A 20 1.35 -1.53 13.04
C VAL A 20 -0.08 -1.03 13.15
N ILE A 21 -0.36 0.16 12.61
CA ILE A 21 -1.74 0.64 12.45
C ILE A 21 -2.34 0.03 11.19
N VAL A 22 -3.59 -0.45 11.28
CA VAL A 22 -4.36 -0.97 10.15
C VAL A 22 -5.79 -0.46 10.19
N GLU A 23 -6.44 -0.44 9.04
CA GLU A 23 -7.88 -0.21 8.97
C GLU A 23 -8.66 -1.39 9.60
N ASP A 24 -9.85 -1.11 10.15
CA ASP A 24 -10.76 -2.14 10.67
C ASP A 24 -12.17 -1.96 10.05
N PRO A 25 -12.58 -2.88 9.16
CA PRO A 25 -11.85 -4.05 8.66
C PRO A 25 -10.76 -3.70 7.64
N THR A 26 -9.80 -4.64 7.42
CA THR A 26 -8.74 -4.50 6.40
C THR A 26 -8.51 -5.80 5.62
N TYR A 27 -7.62 -5.76 4.63
CA TYR A 27 -7.27 -6.91 3.79
C TYR A 27 -6.63 -8.04 4.61
N LEU A 28 -7.35 -9.16 4.71
CA LEU A 28 -6.97 -10.30 5.55
C LEU A 28 -5.56 -10.83 5.26
N VAL A 29 -5.18 -10.88 3.98
CA VAL A 29 -3.87 -11.45 3.61
C VAL A 29 -2.72 -10.50 3.94
N ALA A 30 -2.97 -9.19 4.05
CA ALA A 30 -1.98 -8.26 4.61
C ALA A 30 -1.72 -8.57 6.09
N LEU A 31 -2.79 -8.74 6.90
CA LEU A 31 -2.65 -9.14 8.30
C LEU A 31 -1.89 -10.46 8.45
N GLN A 32 -2.20 -11.46 7.60
CA GLN A 32 -1.47 -12.73 7.60
C GLN A 32 0.01 -12.55 7.28
N SER A 33 0.35 -11.65 6.35
CA SER A 33 1.75 -11.34 6.01
C SER A 33 2.50 -10.68 7.16
N PHE A 34 1.84 -9.77 7.88
CA PHE A 34 2.45 -9.09 9.04
C PHE A 34 2.57 -10.01 10.24
N HIS A 35 1.58 -10.90 10.44
CA HIS A 35 1.54 -11.82 11.58
C HIS A 35 2.77 -12.75 11.66
N PHE A 36 3.46 -13.04 10.57
CA PHE A 36 4.72 -13.80 10.59
C PHE A 36 5.83 -13.13 11.40
N PHE A 37 5.72 -11.83 11.66
CA PHE A 37 6.69 -11.03 12.40
C PHE A 37 6.20 -10.65 13.81
N ASP A 38 5.05 -11.21 14.23
CA ASP A 38 4.46 -11.05 15.56
C ASP A 38 4.31 -9.58 16.04
N PRO A 39 3.75 -8.66 15.22
CA PRO A 39 3.52 -7.28 15.62
C PRO A 39 2.28 -7.14 16.51
N GLU A 40 2.24 -6.05 17.26
CA GLU A 40 1.01 -5.54 17.86
C GLU A 40 0.20 -4.79 16.79
N ILE A 41 -1.00 -5.30 16.48
CA ILE A 41 -1.90 -4.66 15.51
C ILE A 41 -2.79 -3.64 16.22
N LEU A 42 -2.77 -2.40 15.73
CA LEU A 42 -3.59 -1.30 16.21
C LEU A 42 -4.70 -1.01 15.18
N PRO A 43 -5.91 -1.54 15.36
CA PRO A 43 -7.00 -1.34 14.41
C PRO A 43 -7.62 0.05 14.56
N VAL A 44 -7.92 0.70 13.44
CA VAL A 44 -8.62 1.98 13.35
C VAL A 44 -9.87 1.81 12.48
N THR A 45 -11.02 2.14 13.02
CA THR A 45 -12.32 1.97 12.34
C THR A 45 -12.40 2.73 11.03
N ILE A 46 -13.12 2.16 10.04
CA ILE A 46 -13.50 2.83 8.79
C ILE A 46 -14.91 3.39 8.90
N ASN A 47 -15.06 4.66 8.57
CA ASN A 47 -16.30 5.38 8.35
C ASN A 47 -16.73 5.31 6.86
N PRO A 48 -17.95 5.71 6.47
CA PRO A 48 -18.41 5.65 5.08
C PRO A 48 -17.58 6.46 4.07
N ASP A 49 -16.80 7.42 4.52
CA ASP A 49 -15.95 8.30 3.69
C ASP A 49 -14.44 8.04 3.84
N GLY A 50 -14.06 6.99 4.58
CA GLY A 50 -12.68 6.56 4.78
C GLY A 50 -12.35 6.22 6.23
N ILE A 51 -11.06 6.17 6.58
CA ILE A 51 -10.60 5.88 7.94
C ILE A 51 -11.07 6.96 8.93
N ASP A 52 -11.41 6.57 10.15
CA ASP A 52 -11.74 7.51 11.23
C ASP A 52 -10.50 8.33 11.62
N CYS A 53 -10.47 9.58 11.16
CA CYS A 53 -9.31 10.46 11.35
C CYS A 53 -9.08 10.83 12.82
N ASP A 54 -10.13 10.92 13.63
CA ASP A 54 -9.96 11.26 15.05
C ASP A 54 -9.39 10.05 15.82
N ALA A 55 -9.88 8.85 15.53
CA ALA A 55 -9.33 7.62 16.07
C ALA A 55 -7.89 7.38 15.59
N LEU A 56 -7.60 7.66 14.31
CA LEU A 56 -6.23 7.59 13.76
C LEU A 56 -5.29 8.57 14.46
N ALA A 57 -5.69 9.81 14.62
CA ALA A 57 -4.89 10.82 15.31
C ALA A 57 -4.60 10.43 16.78
N ALA A 58 -5.60 9.87 17.47
CA ALA A 58 -5.43 9.37 18.83
C ALA A 58 -4.47 8.17 18.88
N ALA A 59 -4.57 7.23 17.94
CA ALA A 59 -3.69 6.07 17.86
C ALA A 59 -2.23 6.48 17.59
N VAL A 60 -2.00 7.40 16.66
CA VAL A 60 -0.66 7.94 16.35
C VAL A 60 -0.07 8.69 17.54
N ALA A 61 -0.86 9.55 18.20
CA ALA A 61 -0.39 10.30 19.37
C ALA A 61 -0.05 9.41 20.57
N ALA A 62 -0.80 8.33 20.77
CA ALA A 62 -0.57 7.38 21.85
C ALA A 62 0.60 6.40 21.58
N ASN A 63 0.96 6.20 20.31
CA ASN A 63 1.95 5.21 19.88
C ASN A 63 2.96 5.81 18.88
N PRO A 64 3.86 6.70 19.34
CA PRO A 64 4.85 7.32 18.44
C PRO A 64 5.90 6.33 17.90
N ASP A 65 5.95 5.12 18.44
CA ASP A 65 6.82 4.01 18.07
C ASP A 65 6.22 3.07 17.00
N VAL A 66 5.05 3.38 16.45
CA VAL A 66 4.46 2.65 15.32
C VAL A 66 5.41 2.67 14.12
N LYS A 67 5.67 1.50 13.53
CA LYS A 67 6.58 1.38 12.38
C LYS A 67 5.94 1.85 11.09
N PHE A 68 4.73 1.39 10.83
CA PHE A 68 3.96 1.85 9.67
C PHE A 68 2.45 1.75 9.89
N ALA A 69 1.72 2.50 9.08
CA ALA A 69 0.27 2.40 8.93
C ALA A 69 -0.05 1.81 7.55
N TYR A 70 -0.79 0.71 7.51
CA TYR A 70 -1.27 0.08 6.27
C TYR A 70 -2.67 0.54 5.96
N VAL A 71 -2.85 1.16 4.79
CA VAL A 71 -4.12 1.75 4.34
C VAL A 71 -4.41 1.44 2.87
N ILE A 72 -5.70 1.29 2.55
CA ILE A 72 -6.21 1.04 1.19
C ILE A 72 -7.18 2.18 0.83
N PRO A 73 -6.68 3.34 0.36
CA PRO A 73 -7.51 4.53 0.22
C PRO A 73 -8.49 4.50 -0.96
N ASN A 74 -8.35 3.55 -1.88
CA ASN A 74 -9.23 3.40 -3.04
C ASN A 74 -9.80 1.98 -3.10
N PHE A 75 -11.14 1.88 -3.14
CA PHE A 75 -11.85 0.58 -3.20
C PHE A 75 -11.38 -0.41 -2.14
N GLN A 76 -11.37 0.10 -0.92
CA GLN A 76 -10.87 -0.59 0.27
C GLN A 76 -11.38 -2.04 0.36
N ASN A 77 -10.48 -2.94 0.66
CA ASN A 77 -10.81 -4.35 0.81
C ASN A 77 -10.95 -4.71 2.31
N PRO A 78 -12.15 -5.11 2.80
CA PRO A 78 -13.28 -5.65 2.03
C PRO A 78 -14.46 -4.69 1.80
N THR A 79 -14.39 -3.42 2.22
CA THR A 79 -15.57 -2.54 2.28
C THR A 79 -15.98 -1.96 0.92
N GLY A 80 -15.07 -1.87 -0.05
CA GLY A 80 -15.27 -1.20 -1.33
C GLY A 80 -15.28 0.33 -1.25
N LEU A 81 -15.12 0.92 -0.06
CA LEU A 81 -15.11 2.37 0.15
C LEU A 81 -13.85 2.99 -0.44
N SER A 82 -13.95 4.27 -0.78
CA SER A 82 -12.79 5.09 -1.12
C SER A 82 -12.76 6.31 -0.21
N TYR A 83 -11.56 6.76 0.14
CA TYR A 83 -11.39 7.93 0.97
C TYR A 83 -11.89 9.17 0.24
N SER A 84 -12.63 10.02 0.94
CA SER A 84 -12.94 11.37 0.48
C SER A 84 -11.67 12.23 0.45
N GLN A 85 -11.68 13.33 -0.32
CA GLN A 85 -10.56 14.27 -0.32
C GLN A 85 -10.29 14.84 1.08
N GLN A 86 -11.35 15.09 1.86
CA GLN A 86 -11.22 15.58 3.23
C GLN A 86 -10.52 14.57 4.15
N VAL A 87 -10.86 13.29 4.06
CA VAL A 87 -10.19 12.22 4.83
C VAL A 87 -8.74 12.09 4.36
N HIS A 88 -8.48 12.10 3.04
CA HIS A 88 -7.14 12.07 2.49
C HIS A 88 -6.26 13.19 3.07
N ASP A 89 -6.73 14.44 2.99
CA ASP A 89 -5.97 15.61 3.48
C ASP A 89 -5.71 15.51 4.98
N ARG A 90 -6.70 15.03 5.74
CA ARG A 90 -6.57 14.84 7.18
C ARG A 90 -5.57 13.73 7.55
N VAL A 91 -5.54 12.64 6.82
CA VAL A 91 -4.53 11.57 6.98
C VAL A 91 -3.12 12.10 6.74
N VAL A 92 -2.94 12.91 5.69
CA VAL A 92 -1.66 13.59 5.41
C VAL A 92 -1.24 14.49 6.58
N GLU A 93 -2.17 15.29 7.14
CA GLU A 93 -1.87 16.13 8.30
C GLU A 93 -1.45 15.32 9.54
N ILE A 94 -2.13 14.19 9.80
CA ILE A 94 -1.87 13.35 10.98
C ILE A 94 -0.47 12.73 10.90
N PHE A 95 -0.06 12.24 9.74
CA PHE A 95 1.25 11.60 9.61
C PHE A 95 2.41 12.58 9.40
N ARG A 96 2.13 13.80 8.91
CA ARG A 96 3.17 14.79 8.63
C ARG A 96 4.01 15.09 9.86
N GLY A 97 5.32 14.89 9.75
CA GLY A 97 6.28 15.15 10.82
C GLY A 97 6.40 14.03 11.85
N THR A 98 5.75 12.89 11.64
CA THR A 98 6.01 11.65 12.38
C THR A 98 7.06 10.81 11.66
N ASP A 99 7.61 9.80 12.33
CA ASP A 99 8.52 8.81 11.72
C ASP A 99 7.76 7.57 11.18
N ILE A 100 6.42 7.57 11.25
CA ILE A 100 5.57 6.46 10.84
C ILE A 100 5.51 6.41 9.32
N VAL A 101 5.86 5.28 8.71
CA VAL A 101 5.72 5.07 7.27
C VAL A 101 4.25 4.81 6.91
N VAL A 102 3.73 5.47 5.89
CA VAL A 102 2.40 5.16 5.33
C VAL A 102 2.57 4.16 4.19
N LEU A 103 2.11 2.94 4.42
CA LEU A 103 2.06 1.88 3.40
C LEU A 103 0.72 1.96 2.67
N GLU A 104 0.73 2.59 1.52
CA GLU A 104 -0.44 2.85 0.69
C GLU A 104 -0.63 1.73 -0.33
N ASP A 105 -1.67 0.93 -0.19
CA ASP A 105 -2.00 -0.17 -1.11
C ASP A 105 -3.13 0.23 -2.07
N ASN A 106 -2.82 0.25 -3.36
CA ASN A 106 -3.75 0.69 -4.40
C ASN A 106 -3.91 -0.36 -5.51
N PRO A 107 -4.44 -1.56 -5.22
CA PRO A 107 -4.54 -2.62 -6.22
C PRO A 107 -5.61 -2.36 -7.29
N ASP A 108 -6.68 -1.65 -6.95
CA ASP A 108 -7.87 -1.47 -7.78
C ASP A 108 -8.10 0.01 -8.20
N ARG A 109 -7.17 0.91 -7.89
CA ARG A 109 -7.32 2.38 -8.07
C ARG A 109 -7.69 2.77 -9.49
N GLU A 110 -7.10 2.12 -10.48
CA GLU A 110 -7.29 2.40 -11.91
C GLU A 110 -8.67 1.93 -12.42
N LEU A 111 -9.34 0.99 -11.72
CA LEU A 111 -10.63 0.43 -12.11
C LEU A 111 -11.81 1.28 -11.60
N ARG A 112 -11.73 2.59 -11.73
CA ARG A 112 -12.76 3.50 -11.24
C ARG A 112 -13.84 3.74 -12.29
N PHE A 113 -15.08 3.31 -11.99
CA PHE A 113 -16.24 3.51 -12.87
C PHE A 113 -16.93 4.87 -12.64
N SER A 114 -16.76 5.50 -11.49
CA SER A 114 -17.39 6.77 -11.15
C SER A 114 -16.63 7.50 -10.03
N GLY A 115 -16.92 8.81 -9.89
CA GLY A 115 -16.28 9.65 -8.88
C GLY A 115 -14.87 10.09 -9.29
N THR A 116 -14.18 10.76 -8.37
CA THR A 116 -12.83 11.29 -8.57
C THR A 116 -11.83 10.56 -7.70
N ALA A 117 -10.70 10.18 -8.27
CA ALA A 117 -9.60 9.62 -7.48
C ALA A 117 -8.91 10.72 -6.67
N THR A 118 -8.56 10.42 -5.43
CA THR A 118 -7.60 11.23 -4.66
C THR A 118 -6.18 11.00 -5.17
N ASP A 119 -5.29 11.97 -4.95
CA ASP A 119 -3.86 11.77 -5.18
C ASP A 119 -3.31 10.66 -4.25
N SER A 120 -2.11 10.16 -4.53
CA SER A 120 -1.40 9.32 -3.58
C SER A 120 -0.89 10.16 -2.41
N PHE A 121 -0.89 9.59 -1.19
CA PHE A 121 -0.24 10.20 -0.03
C PHE A 121 1.23 10.54 -0.28
N GLY A 122 1.89 9.79 -1.16
CA GLY A 122 3.29 10.03 -1.54
C GLY A 122 3.54 11.37 -2.22
N LYS A 123 2.49 12.07 -2.69
CA LYS A 123 2.62 13.43 -3.24
C LYS A 123 2.99 14.43 -2.15
N GLU A 124 2.36 14.33 -1.00
CA GLU A 124 2.51 15.25 0.14
C GLU A 124 3.48 14.74 1.22
N LEU A 125 3.51 13.43 1.46
CA LEU A 125 4.35 12.80 2.50
C LEU A 125 5.74 12.40 1.99
N GLY A 126 5.96 12.37 0.65
CA GLY A 126 7.28 12.15 0.08
C GLY A 126 7.93 10.83 0.50
N GLU A 127 9.05 10.92 1.22
CA GLU A 127 9.82 9.77 1.69
C GLU A 127 9.11 8.93 2.76
N GLN A 128 8.11 9.50 3.41
CA GLN A 128 7.32 8.84 4.45
C GLN A 128 6.26 7.89 3.88
N CYS A 129 5.97 7.96 2.56
CA CYS A 129 5.01 7.08 1.89
C CYS A 129 5.71 6.00 1.07
N CYS A 130 5.24 4.77 1.25
CA CYS A 130 5.57 3.62 0.43
C CYS A 130 4.29 3.16 -0.27
N MET A 131 4.16 3.45 -1.58
CA MET A 131 2.99 3.10 -2.36
C MET A 131 3.24 1.81 -3.12
N LEU A 132 2.26 0.91 -3.11
CA LEU A 132 2.31 -0.34 -3.86
C LEU A 132 1.08 -0.52 -4.75
N GLY A 133 1.26 -1.28 -5.81
CA GLY A 133 0.21 -1.60 -6.76
C GLY A 133 0.50 -2.87 -7.55
N THR A 134 -0.43 -3.24 -8.42
CA THR A 134 -0.36 -4.51 -9.12
C THR A 134 -0.88 -4.40 -10.56
N PHE A 135 -0.29 -5.18 -11.46
CA PHE A 135 -0.84 -5.39 -12.80
C PHE A 135 -1.87 -6.53 -12.87
N SER A 136 -2.12 -7.19 -11.73
CA SER A 136 -3.06 -8.32 -11.67
C SER A 136 -4.50 -7.94 -12.01
N LYS A 137 -4.90 -6.69 -11.74
CA LYS A 137 -6.26 -6.21 -11.95
C LYS A 137 -6.46 -5.53 -13.30
N ILE A 138 -5.41 -4.92 -13.84
CA ILE A 138 -5.46 -4.10 -15.04
C ILE A 138 -4.84 -4.76 -16.28
N VAL A 139 -4.07 -5.86 -16.13
CA VAL A 139 -3.51 -6.63 -17.26
C VAL A 139 -3.81 -8.11 -17.11
N ALA A 140 -3.13 -8.82 -16.21
CA ALA A 140 -3.30 -10.27 -16.05
C ALA A 140 -2.82 -10.76 -14.68
N PRO A 141 -3.70 -11.40 -13.88
CA PRO A 141 -3.34 -11.87 -12.53
C PRO A 141 -2.27 -12.98 -12.55
N GLY A 142 -2.25 -13.81 -13.60
CA GLY A 142 -1.30 -14.93 -13.73
C GLY A 142 0.15 -14.51 -13.96
N MET A 143 0.42 -13.28 -14.39
CA MET A 143 1.78 -12.77 -14.57
C MET A 143 2.53 -12.54 -13.26
N ARG A 144 1.82 -12.36 -12.14
CA ARG A 144 2.38 -12.13 -10.81
C ARG A 144 3.31 -10.91 -10.73
N ILE A 145 3.03 -9.85 -11.48
CA ILE A 145 3.78 -8.60 -11.47
C ILE A 145 3.04 -7.56 -10.61
N GLY A 146 3.79 -6.92 -9.73
CA GLY A 146 3.39 -5.73 -8.97
C GLY A 146 4.56 -4.77 -8.91
N TRP A 147 4.35 -3.63 -8.30
CA TRP A 147 5.36 -2.60 -8.15
C TRP A 147 5.26 -1.95 -6.77
N VAL A 148 6.35 -1.36 -6.34
CA VAL A 148 6.43 -0.52 -5.17
C VAL A 148 7.15 0.78 -5.54
N CYS A 149 6.60 1.90 -5.09
CA CYS A 149 7.21 3.22 -5.22
C CYS A 149 7.62 3.70 -3.82
N VAL A 150 8.91 3.79 -3.58
CA VAL A 150 9.49 4.24 -2.31
C VAL A 150 10.55 5.29 -2.60
N ARG A 151 10.44 6.47 -1.97
CA ARG A 151 11.43 7.56 -2.11
C ARG A 151 12.46 7.52 -1.00
N ASN A 152 12.14 6.92 0.15
CA ASN A 152 13.10 6.70 1.23
C ASN A 152 14.17 5.72 0.76
N LYS A 153 15.41 6.23 0.62
CA LYS A 153 16.52 5.47 0.06
C LYS A 153 16.88 4.26 0.94
N GLU A 154 16.91 4.42 2.26
CA GLU A 154 17.25 3.34 3.19
C GLU A 154 16.23 2.20 3.11
N LEU A 155 14.94 2.54 3.14
CA LEU A 155 13.87 1.55 2.98
C LEU A 155 13.95 0.86 1.61
N GLY A 156 14.19 1.62 0.54
CA GLY A 156 14.36 1.08 -0.80
C GLY A 156 15.51 0.08 -0.90
N GLU A 157 16.66 0.38 -0.31
CA GLU A 157 17.82 -0.51 -0.27
C GLU A 157 17.54 -1.79 0.56
N LYS A 158 16.82 -1.68 1.68
CA LYS A 158 16.38 -2.84 2.48
C LYS A 158 15.45 -3.76 1.68
N LEU A 159 14.44 -3.19 1.01
CA LEU A 159 13.51 -3.95 0.17
C LEU A 159 14.22 -4.69 -0.96
N LEU A 160 15.12 -4.01 -1.69
CA LEU A 160 15.93 -4.63 -2.75
C LEU A 160 16.83 -5.75 -2.22
N SER A 161 17.47 -5.55 -1.06
CA SER A 161 18.30 -6.56 -0.43
C SER A 161 17.49 -7.79 -0.01
N TYR A 162 16.29 -7.57 0.52
CA TYR A 162 15.40 -8.67 0.89
C TYR A 162 14.93 -9.44 -0.36
N GLU A 163 14.49 -8.75 -1.44
CA GLU A 163 14.08 -9.40 -2.68
C GLU A 163 15.21 -10.27 -3.26
N ALA A 164 16.42 -9.71 -3.33
CA ALA A 164 17.60 -10.45 -3.81
C ALA A 164 17.89 -11.72 -3.00
N THR A 165 17.54 -11.74 -1.72
CA THR A 165 17.76 -12.90 -0.85
C THR A 165 16.61 -13.90 -0.94
N ALA A 166 15.37 -13.44 -1.04
CA ALA A 166 14.18 -14.27 -0.99
C ALA A 166 13.83 -14.90 -2.35
N ASP A 167 14.09 -14.19 -3.46
CA ASP A 167 13.59 -14.54 -4.79
C ASP A 167 14.62 -14.27 -5.91
N LEU A 168 15.77 -13.70 -5.61
CA LEU A 168 16.77 -13.14 -6.53
C LEU A 168 16.22 -11.99 -7.37
N HIS A 169 15.09 -12.18 -8.02
CA HIS A 169 14.36 -11.17 -8.80
C HIS A 169 12.99 -11.71 -9.21
N THR A 170 12.05 -10.82 -9.42
CA THR A 170 10.75 -11.14 -10.01
C THR A 170 10.93 -11.77 -11.42
N ASN A 171 10.04 -12.68 -11.82
CA ASN A 171 10.10 -13.42 -13.08
C ASN A 171 10.35 -12.50 -14.28
N ILE A 172 11.53 -12.63 -14.93
CA ILE A 172 11.98 -11.77 -16.04
C ILE A 172 11.09 -11.93 -17.27
N PHE A 173 10.64 -13.15 -17.58
CA PHE A 173 9.78 -13.37 -18.74
C PHE A 173 8.48 -12.56 -18.62
N SER A 174 7.81 -12.63 -17.47
CA SER A 174 6.59 -11.85 -17.23
C SER A 174 6.85 -10.34 -17.30
N GLN A 175 7.99 -9.87 -16.78
CA GLN A 175 8.37 -8.46 -16.85
C GLN A 175 8.58 -8.00 -18.29
N LEU A 176 9.29 -8.78 -19.12
CA LEU A 176 9.54 -8.45 -20.53
C LEU A 176 8.26 -8.44 -21.36
N VAL A 177 7.38 -9.44 -21.16
CA VAL A 177 6.07 -9.49 -21.82
C VAL A 177 5.23 -8.29 -21.45
N LEU A 178 5.17 -7.94 -20.16
CA LEU A 178 4.43 -6.77 -19.69
C LEU A 178 5.02 -5.47 -20.24
N ALA A 179 6.35 -5.32 -20.22
CA ALA A 179 7.02 -4.14 -20.75
C ALA A 179 6.73 -3.94 -22.25
N GLN A 180 6.76 -5.04 -23.03
CA GLN A 180 6.42 -5.00 -24.45
C GLN A 180 4.94 -4.66 -24.65
N TYR A 181 4.04 -5.26 -23.87
CA TYR A 181 2.61 -4.95 -23.93
C TYR A 181 2.33 -3.46 -23.68
N LEU A 182 2.96 -2.88 -22.65
CA LEU A 182 2.80 -1.46 -22.32
C LEU A 182 3.44 -0.53 -23.36
N ALA A 183 4.49 -0.98 -24.05
CA ALA A 183 5.10 -0.21 -25.14
C ALA A 183 4.25 -0.20 -26.43
N ASP A 184 3.54 -1.29 -26.69
CA ASP A 184 2.76 -1.48 -27.93
C ASP A 184 1.29 -1.03 -27.80
N ASN A 185 0.80 -0.84 -26.55
CA ASN A 185 -0.62 -0.58 -26.29
C ASN A 185 -0.80 0.60 -25.34
N ASP A 186 -1.92 1.29 -25.50
CA ASP A 186 -2.40 2.29 -24.57
C ASP A 186 -3.12 1.58 -23.41
N ILE A 187 -2.50 1.60 -22.21
CA ILE A 187 -3.04 0.93 -21.03
C ILE A 187 -4.32 1.60 -20.54
N ASP A 188 -4.45 2.93 -20.65
CA ASP A 188 -5.65 3.65 -20.21
C ASP A 188 -6.84 3.28 -21.10
N ALA A 189 -6.62 3.24 -22.44
CA ALA A 189 -7.64 2.78 -23.37
C ALA A 189 -8.00 1.28 -23.18
N HIS A 190 -7.08 0.46 -22.65
CA HIS A 190 -7.38 -0.92 -22.27
C HIS A 190 -8.26 -0.99 -21.04
N ILE A 191 -7.93 -0.23 -19.98
CA ILE A 191 -8.69 -0.17 -18.73
C ILE A 191 -10.12 0.32 -18.97
N GLU A 192 -10.32 1.33 -19.83
CA GLU A 192 -11.66 1.84 -20.18
C GLU A 192 -12.57 0.80 -20.87
N LYS A 193 -12.00 -0.29 -21.44
CA LYS A 193 -12.74 -1.35 -22.12
C LYS A 193 -13.03 -2.56 -21.23
N THR A 194 -12.34 -2.66 -20.08
CA THR A 194 -12.42 -3.81 -19.18
C THR A 194 -13.45 -3.58 -18.10
#